data_cd89c646e3db04175e8a2ef2c261f256
#
_entry.id   cd89c646e3db04175e8a2ef2c261f256
#
_cell.length_a   1.000
_cell.length_b   1.000
_cell.length_c   1.000
_cell.angle_alpha   90.00
_cell.angle_beta   90.00
_cell.angle_gamma   90.00
#
_symmetry.space_group_name_H-M   'P 1'
#
loop_
_entity.id
_entity.type
_entity.pdbx_description
1 polymer ?
#
loop_
_entity_poly.entity_id
_entity_poly.type
_entity_poly.pdbx_seq_one_letter_code
_entity_poly.pdbx_strand_id
1 'polypeptide(L)'
;MNSLYAKSKYFDEGVNLDNKEKFKEAQFKFEQEIVFNPKSELSYLYLSKIFNKLDKKDLEEQNLNTVMLLNPKNEEAIYNLAKLKLASSDYKKSKVLNNRLSSICNKFCNKNSELKIEIENLSKK
;
A
#
# COMPACT_ATOMS: atom_id res chain seq x y z
N MET A 1 10.69 -16.99 20.85
CA MET A 1 10.37 -16.97 20.26
C MET A 1 9.40 -16.94 19.87
N ASN A 2 8.89 -16.94 20.12
CA ASN A 2 7.99 -16.97 19.55
C ASN A 2 7.16 -15.82 19.32
N SER A 3 7.66 -14.58 19.13
CA SER A 3 7.01 -13.42 18.59
C SER A 3 6.38 -13.69 17.22
N LEU A 4 6.90 -14.69 16.50
CA LEU A 4 6.30 -15.13 15.23
C LEU A 4 4.87 -15.59 15.39
N TYR A 5 4.59 -16.38 16.42
CA TYR A 5 3.24 -16.90 16.63
C TYR A 5 2.28 -15.81 17.10
N ALA A 6 2.74 -14.93 17.98
CA ALA A 6 1.93 -13.82 18.45
C ALA A 6 1.53 -12.88 17.29
N LYS A 7 2.50 -12.57 16.42
CA LYS A 7 2.26 -11.73 15.28
C LYS A 7 1.28 -12.35 14.30
N SER A 8 1.38 -13.67 14.07
CA SER A 8 0.48 -14.35 13.15
C SER A 8 -0.97 -14.27 13.57
N LYS A 9 -1.23 -14.30 14.88
CA LYS A 9 -2.61 -14.26 15.39
C LYS A 9 -3.31 -12.97 15.00
N TYR A 10 -2.72 -11.82 15.30
CA TYR A 10 -3.33 -10.54 14.97
C TYR A 10 -3.40 -10.32 13.47
N PHE A 11 -2.35 -10.70 12.77
CA PHE A 11 -2.31 -10.57 11.32
C PHE A 11 -3.42 -11.39 10.67
N ASP A 12 -3.55 -12.65 11.05
CA ASP A 12 -4.55 -13.54 10.47
C ASP A 12 -5.97 -13.07 10.79
N GLU A 13 -6.20 -12.57 12.02
CA GLU A 13 -7.48 -12.00 12.39
C GLU A 13 -7.78 -10.76 11.54
N GLY A 14 -6.77 -9.92 11.32
CA GLY A 14 -6.92 -8.74 10.47
C GLY A 14 -7.30 -9.08 9.05
N VAL A 15 -6.61 -10.06 8.45
CA VAL A 15 -6.90 -10.51 7.09
C VAL A 15 -8.34 -11.04 7.00
N ASN A 16 -8.75 -11.84 7.99
CA ASN A 16 -10.09 -12.40 8.00
C ASN A 16 -11.16 -11.30 8.08
N LEU A 17 -10.95 -10.31 8.92
CA LEU A 17 -11.88 -9.18 9.05
C LEU A 17 -11.90 -8.33 7.78
N ASP A 18 -10.74 -8.11 7.17
CA ASP A 18 -10.64 -7.36 5.92
C ASP A 18 -11.42 -8.07 4.80
N ASN A 19 -11.31 -9.40 4.72
CA ASN A 19 -12.05 -10.18 3.74
C ASN A 19 -13.57 -10.08 3.94
N LYS A 20 -14.01 -9.83 5.16
CA LYS A 20 -15.42 -9.61 5.49
C LYS A 20 -15.82 -8.13 5.38
N GLU A 21 -14.94 -7.29 4.89
CA GLU A 21 -15.12 -5.85 4.75
C GLU A 21 -15.40 -5.13 6.07
N LYS A 22 -14.93 -5.71 7.17
CA LYS A 22 -15.00 -5.09 8.49
C LYS A 22 -13.72 -4.27 8.69
N PHE A 23 -13.64 -3.17 7.96
CA PHE A 23 -12.38 -2.43 7.80
C PHE A 23 -11.86 -1.82 9.10
N LYS A 24 -12.74 -1.25 9.93
CA LYS A 24 -12.27 -0.65 11.20
C LYS A 24 -11.77 -1.69 12.18
N GLU A 25 -12.43 -2.84 12.22
CA GLU A 25 -12.00 -3.94 13.08
C GLU A 25 -10.68 -4.52 12.57
N ALA A 26 -10.56 -4.68 11.24
CA ALA A 26 -9.32 -5.15 10.62
C ALA A 26 -8.17 -4.18 10.90
N GLN A 27 -8.44 -2.87 10.78
CA GLN A 27 -7.46 -1.84 11.10
C GLN A 27 -6.89 -2.04 12.50
N PHE A 28 -7.76 -2.23 13.48
CA PHE A 28 -7.35 -2.42 14.87
C PHE A 28 -6.41 -3.63 15.00
N LYS A 29 -6.72 -4.73 14.32
CA LYS A 29 -5.89 -5.93 14.38
C LYS A 29 -4.52 -5.72 13.77
N PHE A 30 -4.45 -5.07 12.61
CA PHE A 30 -3.15 -4.77 12.01
C PHE A 30 -2.35 -3.78 12.86
N GLU A 31 -3.01 -2.83 13.51
CA GLU A 31 -2.34 -1.91 14.44
C GLU A 31 -1.78 -2.65 15.65
N GLN A 32 -2.51 -3.65 16.14
CA GLN A 32 -1.99 -4.51 17.21
C GLN A 32 -0.78 -5.31 16.72
N GLU A 33 -0.84 -5.80 15.48
CA GLU A 33 0.28 -6.55 14.91
C GLU A 33 1.56 -5.72 14.87
N ILE A 34 1.49 -4.46 14.44
CA ILE A 34 2.67 -3.63 14.30
C ILE A 34 3.26 -3.19 15.65
N VAL A 35 2.49 -3.27 16.73
CA VAL A 35 3.04 -3.05 18.08
C VAL A 35 4.07 -4.15 18.39
N PHE A 36 3.76 -5.39 18.03
CA PHE A 36 4.65 -6.52 18.29
C PHE A 36 5.67 -6.71 17.18
N ASN A 37 5.32 -6.31 15.96
CA ASN A 37 6.20 -6.47 14.82
C ASN A 37 6.19 -5.19 13.98
N PRO A 38 6.96 -4.17 14.40
CA PRO A 38 6.95 -2.87 13.71
C PRO A 38 7.57 -2.90 12.32
N LYS A 39 8.19 -4.03 11.93
CA LYS A 39 8.75 -4.19 10.59
C LYS A 39 7.88 -5.08 9.70
N SER A 40 6.62 -5.27 10.05
CA SER A 40 5.70 -6.08 9.27
C SER A 40 5.24 -5.31 8.02
N GLU A 41 5.98 -5.52 6.94
CA GLU A 41 5.68 -4.89 5.64
C GLU A 41 4.23 -5.12 5.23
N LEU A 42 3.75 -6.35 5.35
CA LEU A 42 2.39 -6.70 4.95
C LEU A 42 1.33 -6.00 5.79
N SER A 43 1.57 -5.83 7.10
CA SER A 43 0.59 -5.14 7.95
C SER A 43 0.39 -3.70 7.51
N TYR A 44 1.47 -3.00 7.21
CA TYR A 44 1.37 -1.63 6.71
C TYR A 44 0.71 -1.57 5.33
N LEU A 45 0.98 -2.57 4.49
CA LEU A 45 0.35 -2.62 3.18
C LEU A 45 -1.17 -2.83 3.30
N TYR A 46 -1.60 -3.75 4.17
CA TYR A 46 -3.03 -3.94 4.45
C TYR A 46 -3.65 -2.68 5.02
N LEU A 47 -2.96 -2.02 5.98
CA LEU A 47 -3.46 -0.78 6.55
C LEU A 47 -3.65 0.29 5.47
N SER A 48 -2.71 0.42 4.54
CA SER A 48 -2.84 1.39 3.46
C SER A 48 -4.08 1.13 2.62
N LYS A 49 -4.37 -0.15 2.34
CA LYS A 49 -5.55 -0.52 1.56
C LYS A 49 -6.84 -0.25 2.33
N ILE A 50 -6.83 -0.50 3.64
CA ILE A 50 -7.98 -0.20 4.50
C ILE A 50 -8.24 1.30 4.51
N PHE A 51 -7.20 2.11 4.65
CA PHE A 51 -7.36 3.56 4.66
C PHE A 51 -7.84 4.08 3.29
N ASN A 52 -7.46 3.41 2.20
CA ASN A 52 -8.02 3.72 0.89
C ASN A 52 -9.54 3.49 0.90
N LYS A 53 -10.00 2.35 1.43
CA LYS A 53 -11.42 2.02 1.51
C LYS A 53 -12.18 2.99 2.42
N LEU A 54 -11.53 3.49 3.46
CA LEU A 54 -12.12 4.43 4.41
C LEU A 54 -11.97 5.89 3.97
N ASP A 55 -11.39 6.12 2.80
CA ASP A 55 -11.15 7.46 2.23
C ASP A 55 -10.31 8.35 3.15
N LYS A 56 -9.27 7.77 3.76
CA LYS A 56 -8.33 8.47 4.63
C LYS A 56 -6.97 8.56 3.92
N LYS A 57 -6.86 9.50 2.99
CA LYS A 57 -5.73 9.59 2.06
C LYS A 57 -4.40 9.84 2.76
N ASP A 58 -4.38 10.68 3.80
CA ASP A 58 -3.13 10.97 4.50
C ASP A 58 -2.58 9.73 5.20
N LEU A 59 -3.46 8.95 5.83
CA LEU A 59 -3.06 7.72 6.51
C LEU A 59 -2.67 6.64 5.50
N GLU A 60 -3.36 6.60 4.37
CA GLU A 60 -2.98 5.69 3.27
C GLU A 60 -1.56 5.99 2.82
N GLU A 61 -1.24 7.25 2.58
CA GLU A 61 0.08 7.66 2.12
C GLU A 61 1.16 7.35 3.15
N GLN A 62 0.91 7.63 4.43
CA GLN A 62 1.86 7.33 5.49
C GLN A 62 2.22 5.85 5.52
N ASN A 63 1.22 4.99 5.40
CA ASN A 63 1.44 3.55 5.45
C ASN A 63 2.15 3.05 4.20
N LEU A 64 1.83 3.59 3.03
CA LEU A 64 2.54 3.24 1.80
C LEU A 64 4.00 3.65 1.87
N ASN A 65 4.28 4.84 2.41
CA ASN A 65 5.65 5.29 2.60
C ASN A 65 6.41 4.36 3.55
N THR A 66 5.76 3.88 4.59
CA THR A 66 6.37 2.93 5.53
C THR A 66 6.70 1.62 4.83
N VAL A 67 5.78 1.10 4.01
CA VAL A 67 6.05 -0.11 3.24
C VAL A 67 7.29 0.07 2.36
N MET A 68 7.38 1.20 1.66
CA MET A 68 8.50 1.47 0.75
C MET A 68 9.80 1.69 1.49
N LEU A 69 9.73 2.18 2.73
CA LEU A 69 10.90 2.32 3.58
C LEU A 69 11.42 0.96 4.00
N LEU A 70 10.52 0.05 4.35
CA LEU A 70 10.86 -1.32 4.74
C LEU A 70 11.30 -2.16 3.54
N ASN A 71 10.67 -1.96 2.39
CA ASN A 71 10.98 -2.69 1.18
C ASN A 71 10.82 -1.78 -0.05
N PRO A 72 11.91 -1.16 -0.50
CA PRO A 72 11.86 -0.24 -1.66
C PRO A 72 11.41 -0.89 -2.97
N LYS A 73 11.34 -2.22 -3.02
CA LYS A 73 10.94 -2.97 -4.21
C LYS A 73 9.52 -3.53 -4.12
N ASN A 74 8.75 -3.10 -3.13
CA ASN A 74 7.36 -3.55 -3.03
C ASN A 74 6.55 -2.91 -4.16
N GLU A 75 6.25 -3.70 -5.19
CA GLU A 75 5.60 -3.20 -6.40
C GLU A 75 4.20 -2.67 -6.12
N GLU A 76 3.45 -3.36 -5.28
CA GLU A 76 2.08 -2.95 -4.97
C GLU A 76 2.07 -1.59 -4.26
N ALA A 77 2.99 -1.38 -3.32
CA ALA A 77 3.08 -0.10 -2.61
C ALA A 77 3.45 1.04 -3.54
N ILE A 78 4.42 0.82 -4.42
CA ILE A 78 4.84 1.85 -5.38
C ILE A 78 3.66 2.19 -6.31
N TYR A 79 3.00 1.17 -6.83
CA TYR A 79 1.85 1.35 -7.72
C TYR A 79 0.72 2.11 -7.02
N ASN A 80 0.37 1.68 -5.81
CA ASN A 80 -0.73 2.30 -5.06
C ASN A 80 -0.42 3.76 -4.72
N LEU A 81 0.84 4.06 -4.39
CA LEU A 81 1.22 5.46 -4.13
C LEU A 81 1.19 6.29 -5.40
N ALA A 82 1.64 5.72 -6.53
CA ALA A 82 1.55 6.41 -7.81
C ALA A 82 0.09 6.73 -8.16
N LYS A 83 -0.83 5.79 -7.92
CA LYS A 83 -2.27 5.99 -8.13
C LYS A 83 -2.81 7.10 -7.22
N LEU A 84 -2.40 7.09 -5.96
CA LEU A 84 -2.84 8.09 -5.00
C LEU A 84 -2.38 9.49 -5.42
N LYS A 85 -1.13 9.61 -5.87
CA LYS A 85 -0.59 10.87 -6.36
C LYS A 85 -1.31 11.34 -7.63
N LEU A 86 -1.64 10.41 -8.52
CA LEU A 86 -2.41 10.73 -9.71
C LEU A 86 -3.80 11.28 -9.35
N ALA A 87 -4.46 10.64 -8.40
CA ALA A 87 -5.78 11.07 -7.93
C ALA A 87 -5.73 12.46 -7.29
N SER A 88 -4.58 12.85 -6.74
CA SER A 88 -4.37 14.17 -6.16
C SER A 88 -3.83 15.19 -7.18
N SER A 89 -3.79 14.82 -8.45
CA SER A 89 -3.28 15.63 -9.56
C SER A 89 -1.78 15.95 -9.43
N ASP A 90 -1.07 15.19 -8.65
CA ASP A 90 0.39 15.31 -8.57
C ASP A 90 1.01 14.39 -9.65
N TYR A 91 0.89 14.83 -10.88
CA TYR A 91 1.30 14.04 -12.05
C TYR A 91 2.81 13.78 -12.05
N LYS A 92 3.59 14.76 -11.63
CA LYS A 92 5.04 14.65 -11.59
C LYS A 92 5.46 13.51 -10.65
N LYS A 93 4.91 13.51 -9.44
CA LYS A 93 5.26 12.47 -8.45
C LYS A 93 4.75 11.11 -8.88
N SER A 94 3.55 11.07 -9.45
CA SER A 94 2.98 9.83 -9.98
C SER A 94 3.89 9.24 -11.05
N LYS A 95 4.38 10.08 -11.96
CA LYS A 95 5.27 9.66 -13.05
C LYS A 95 6.59 9.13 -12.51
N VAL A 96 7.19 9.82 -11.54
CA VAL A 96 8.45 9.38 -10.92
C VAL A 96 8.29 7.99 -10.31
N LEU A 97 7.21 7.78 -9.56
CA LEU A 97 6.95 6.48 -8.93
C LEU A 97 6.72 5.40 -9.98
N ASN A 98 5.95 5.71 -11.01
CA ASN A 98 5.66 4.72 -12.05
C ASN A 98 6.90 4.37 -12.87
N ASN A 99 7.79 5.33 -13.10
CA ASN A 99 9.07 5.06 -13.77
C ASN A 99 9.95 4.15 -12.92
N ARG A 100 9.93 4.35 -11.60
CA ARG A 100 10.65 3.47 -10.68
C ARG A 100 10.07 2.05 -10.75
N LEU A 101 8.75 1.93 -10.80
CA LEU A 101 8.09 0.63 -10.93
C LEU A 101 8.51 -0.06 -12.23
N SER A 102 8.62 0.70 -13.33
CA SER A 102 9.07 0.15 -14.63
C SER A 102 10.41 -0.55 -14.53
N SER A 103 11.33 -0.02 -13.73
CA SER A 103 12.70 -0.55 -13.65
C SER A 103 12.79 -1.80 -12.78
N ILE A 104 11.79 -2.10 -11.96
CA ILE A 104 11.86 -3.21 -11.01
C ILE A 104 10.73 -4.22 -11.12
N CYS A 105 9.70 -3.95 -11.92
CA CYS A 105 8.49 -4.75 -11.88
C CYS A 105 8.69 -6.19 -12.34
N ASN A 106 7.96 -7.09 -11.70
CA ASN A 106 7.79 -8.48 -12.10
C ASN A 106 6.30 -8.79 -12.25
N LYS A 107 5.52 -8.43 -11.23
CA LYS A 107 4.08 -8.75 -11.19
C LYS A 107 3.22 -7.60 -11.66
N PHE A 108 3.70 -6.37 -11.51
CA PHE A 108 2.90 -5.16 -11.79
C PHE A 108 3.28 -4.50 -13.12
N CYS A 109 3.95 -5.22 -14.04
CA CYS A 109 4.40 -4.61 -15.29
C CYS A 109 3.22 -4.16 -16.17
N ASN A 110 2.15 -4.95 -16.23
CA ASN A 110 0.96 -4.57 -17.00
C ASN A 110 0.28 -3.33 -16.39
N LYS A 111 0.13 -3.32 -15.08
CA LYS A 111 -0.45 -2.16 -14.38
C LYS A 111 0.43 -0.93 -14.54
N ASN A 112 1.73 -1.11 -14.53
CA ASN A 112 2.70 -0.05 -14.78
C ASN A 112 2.49 0.59 -16.16
N SER A 113 2.33 -0.23 -17.19
CA SER A 113 2.11 0.25 -18.55
C SER A 113 0.78 0.99 -18.69
N GLU A 114 -0.28 0.45 -18.09
CA GLU A 114 -1.60 1.09 -18.09
C GLU A 114 -1.56 2.43 -17.37
N LEU A 115 -0.87 2.49 -16.24
CA LEU A 115 -0.78 3.72 -15.45
C LEU A 115 0.01 4.79 -16.20
N LYS A 116 1.04 4.39 -16.94
CA LYS A 116 1.80 5.33 -17.77
C LYS A 116 0.89 6.06 -18.75
N ILE A 117 0.03 5.31 -19.43
CA ILE A 117 -0.92 5.87 -20.39
C ILE A 117 -1.89 6.81 -19.68
N GLU A 118 -2.40 6.39 -18.54
CA GLU A 118 -3.34 7.20 -17.76
C GLU A 118 -2.71 8.51 -17.30
N ILE A 119 -1.49 8.47 -16.80
CA ILE A 119 -0.75 9.68 -16.39
C ILE A 119 -0.57 10.62 -17.57
N GLU A 120 -0.16 10.09 -18.72
CA GLU A 120 0.05 10.89 -19.92
C GLU A 120 -1.25 11.58 -20.36
N ASN A 121 -2.34 10.83 -20.35
CA ASN A 121 -3.64 11.38 -20.79
C ASN A 121 -4.14 12.47 -19.85
N LEU A 122 -4.04 12.27 -18.55
CA LEU A 122 -4.51 13.22 -17.56
C LEU A 122 -3.61 14.46 -17.47
N SER A 123 -2.30 14.29 -17.63
CA SER A 123 -1.38 15.42 -17.53
C SER A 123 -1.43 16.36 -18.72
N LYS A 124 -2.05 15.95 -19.83
CA LYS A 124 -2.21 16.79 -21.01
C LYS A 124 -3.40 17.76 -20.91
N LYS A 125 -4.22 17.57 -19.93
CA LYS A 125 -5.39 18.43 -19.73
C LYS A 125 -5.06 19.58 -18.81
#